data_44173ac47ebc61a4a2ac846bcc83612f
#
_entry.id   44173ac47ebc61a4a2ac846bcc83612f
#
_cell.length_a   1.000
_cell.length_b   1.000
_cell.length_c   1.000
_cell.angle_alpha   90.00
_cell.angle_beta   90.00
_cell.angle_gamma   90.00
#
_symmetry.space_group_name_H-M   'P 1'
#
loop_
_entity.id
_entity.type
_entity.pdbx_description
1 polymer ?
#
loop_
_entity_poly.entity_id
_entity_poly.type
_entity_poly.pdbx_seq_one_letter_code
_entity_poly.pdbx_strand_id
1 'polypeptide(L)'
;RSPSRGLGDVYKRQIILDIIMPEMDGYEFMNKIKQDKTLSQIPVIILTEKSDRDTEKKVLESGAWDFVPKPYDAEIIKLRLKNVIARSQVSLLKELNNVMNYDPLTEIYSKNKFFSASKALLKDNPDKQFAFLRLDIDRFKLINSFFGTAYGDRLLKHVAKRIRDFAKTTECCTFGRIDADVFGIFTPYQ
;
A
#
# COMPACT_ATOMS: atom_id res chain seq x y z
N ARG A 1 -5.19 -21.51 -39.92
CA ARG A 1 -4.67 -20.20 -39.47
C ARG A 1 -4.02 -20.39 -38.13
N SER A 2 -2.72 -20.18 -38.07
CA SER A 2 -1.99 -20.11 -36.81
C SER A 2 -2.57 -19.00 -35.94
N PRO A 3 -2.81 -19.22 -34.63
CA PRO A 3 -3.11 -18.13 -33.75
C PRO A 3 -1.86 -17.23 -33.70
N SER A 4 -2.01 -15.98 -34.06
CA SER A 4 -0.99 -14.95 -33.88
C SER A 4 -0.55 -15.02 -32.41
N ARG A 5 0.70 -15.40 -32.18
CA ARG A 5 1.42 -15.10 -30.95
C ARG A 5 1.55 -13.57 -30.88
N GLY A 6 0.45 -12.96 -30.45
CA GLY A 6 0.39 -11.53 -30.22
C GLY A 6 0.91 -11.24 -28.85
N LEU A 7 1.82 -10.29 -28.82
CA LEU A 7 1.98 -9.27 -27.79
C LEU A 7 1.64 -9.76 -26.39
N GLY A 8 2.67 -9.89 -25.56
CA GLY A 8 2.58 -10.25 -24.16
C GLY A 8 1.43 -9.56 -23.46
N ASP A 9 0.85 -10.21 -22.48
CA ASP A 9 -0.30 -9.79 -21.70
C ASP A 9 -0.25 -8.30 -21.38
N VAL A 10 -0.91 -7.52 -22.22
CA VAL A 10 -1.19 -6.12 -21.94
C VAL A 10 -2.27 -6.17 -20.85
N TYR A 11 -1.85 -6.18 -19.60
CA TYR A 11 -2.75 -6.04 -18.48
C TYR A 11 -3.60 -4.81 -18.71
N LYS A 12 -4.91 -5.03 -18.95
CA LYS A 12 -5.86 -3.94 -19.07
C LYS A 12 -5.86 -3.18 -17.74
N ARG A 13 -5.36 -1.95 -17.79
CA ARG A 13 -5.14 -1.14 -16.58
C ARG A 13 -6.40 -0.43 -16.09
N GLN A 14 -7.52 -0.53 -16.84
CA GLN A 14 -8.75 0.20 -16.57
C GLN A 14 -9.95 -0.48 -17.20
N ILE A 15 -11.12 -0.24 -16.59
CA ILE A 15 -12.42 -0.64 -17.13
C ILE A 15 -13.26 0.62 -17.35
N ILE A 16 -13.82 0.74 -18.55
CA ILE A 16 -14.90 1.69 -18.83
C ILE A 16 -16.18 0.88 -18.85
N LEU A 17 -17.10 1.22 -17.97
CA LEU A 17 -18.29 0.44 -17.67
C LEU A 17 -19.55 1.27 -17.96
N ASP A 18 -20.44 0.78 -18.81
CA ASP A 18 -21.78 1.32 -18.92
C ASP A 18 -22.66 0.82 -17.78
N ILE A 19 -23.53 1.64 -17.22
CA ILE A 19 -24.51 1.20 -16.21
C ILE A 19 -25.57 0.30 -16.87
N ILE A 20 -26.05 0.69 -18.05
CA ILE A 20 -27.13 -0.02 -18.73
C ILE A 20 -26.53 -1.05 -19.67
N MET A 21 -26.52 -2.30 -19.25
CA MET A 21 -26.05 -3.42 -20.06
C MET A 21 -27.08 -4.55 -20.01
N PRO A 22 -27.26 -5.34 -21.12
CA PRO A 22 -28.05 -6.56 -21.11
C PRO A 22 -27.39 -7.58 -20.16
N GLU A 23 -28.16 -8.46 -19.56
CA GLU A 23 -27.76 -9.57 -18.66
C GLU A 23 -27.27 -9.16 -17.26
N MET A 24 -26.47 -8.09 -17.12
CA MET A 24 -25.93 -7.63 -15.83
C MET A 24 -25.77 -6.10 -15.86
N ASP A 25 -26.32 -5.40 -14.91
CA ASP A 25 -26.12 -3.96 -14.82
C ASP A 25 -24.73 -3.59 -14.26
N GLY A 26 -24.36 -2.31 -14.47
CA GLY A 26 -23.04 -1.83 -14.04
C GLY A 26 -22.81 -1.90 -12.53
N TYR A 27 -23.85 -1.76 -11.71
CA TYR A 27 -23.73 -1.83 -10.25
C TYR A 27 -23.52 -3.28 -9.77
N GLU A 28 -24.21 -4.22 -10.39
CA GLU A 28 -24.00 -5.66 -10.12
C GLU A 28 -22.58 -6.10 -10.52
N PHE A 29 -22.10 -5.62 -11.66
CA PHE A 29 -20.73 -5.83 -12.09
C PHE A 29 -19.71 -5.26 -11.08
N MET A 30 -19.91 -4.02 -10.60
CA MET A 30 -19.06 -3.41 -9.57
C MET A 30 -19.04 -4.23 -8.27
N ASN A 31 -20.18 -4.75 -7.85
CA ASN A 31 -20.24 -5.60 -6.66
C ASN A 31 -19.44 -6.90 -6.82
N LYS A 32 -19.47 -7.52 -8.00
CA LYS A 32 -18.68 -8.72 -8.30
C LYS A 32 -17.18 -8.43 -8.32
N ILE A 33 -16.77 -7.34 -8.95
CA ILE A 33 -15.35 -6.91 -8.97
C ILE A 33 -14.82 -6.65 -7.57
N LYS A 34 -15.58 -6.02 -6.69
CA LYS A 34 -15.15 -5.73 -5.31
C LYS A 34 -14.87 -6.97 -4.47
N GLN A 35 -15.51 -8.09 -4.78
CA GLN A 35 -15.30 -9.35 -4.06
C GLN A 35 -14.01 -10.06 -4.46
N ASP A 36 -13.43 -9.73 -5.61
CA ASP A 36 -12.17 -10.29 -6.09
C ASP A 36 -11.00 -9.36 -5.72
N LYS A 37 -10.03 -9.87 -4.96
CA LYS A 37 -8.87 -9.09 -4.48
C LYS A 37 -8.00 -8.53 -5.62
N THR A 38 -7.95 -9.21 -6.74
CA THR A 38 -7.14 -8.80 -7.90
C THR A 38 -7.89 -7.79 -8.75
N LEU A 39 -9.18 -8.07 -9.04
CA LEU A 39 -10.00 -7.21 -9.89
C LEU A 39 -10.40 -5.91 -9.18
N SER A 40 -10.54 -5.91 -7.85
CA SER A 40 -10.88 -4.72 -7.06
C SER A 40 -9.84 -3.59 -7.15
N GLN A 41 -8.62 -3.92 -7.56
CA GLN A 41 -7.54 -2.94 -7.76
C GLN A 41 -7.61 -2.25 -9.13
N ILE A 42 -8.43 -2.77 -10.07
CA ILE A 42 -8.56 -2.20 -11.41
C ILE A 42 -9.45 -0.95 -11.33
N PRO A 43 -8.96 0.24 -11.73
CA PRO A 43 -9.77 1.44 -11.78
C PRO A 43 -10.94 1.28 -12.75
N VAL A 44 -12.15 1.61 -12.30
CA VAL A 44 -13.37 1.57 -13.11
C VAL A 44 -13.91 2.99 -13.27
N ILE A 45 -14.17 3.39 -14.52
CA ILE A 45 -14.88 4.62 -14.88
C ILE A 45 -16.26 4.23 -15.37
N ILE A 46 -17.31 4.78 -14.78
CA ILE A 46 -18.69 4.47 -15.14
C ILE A 46 -19.22 5.50 -16.14
N LEU A 47 -19.86 5.01 -17.21
CA LEU A 47 -20.64 5.83 -18.14
C LEU A 47 -22.11 5.81 -17.69
N THR A 48 -22.73 7.00 -17.52
CA THR A 48 -24.11 7.13 -17.04
C THR A 48 -24.95 8.01 -17.94
N GLU A 49 -26.23 7.69 -18.12
CA GLU A 49 -27.18 8.55 -18.85
C GLU A 49 -27.73 9.69 -17.99
N LYS A 50 -27.61 9.57 -16.65
CA LYS A 50 -28.10 10.55 -15.71
C LYS A 50 -26.96 11.29 -15.03
N SER A 51 -27.08 12.60 -14.98
CA SER A 51 -26.13 13.49 -14.29
C SER A 51 -26.75 14.14 -13.05
N ASP A 52 -27.81 13.51 -12.48
CA ASP A 52 -28.37 14.01 -11.22
C ASP A 52 -27.48 13.62 -10.03
N ARG A 53 -27.59 14.42 -8.96
CA ARG A 53 -26.77 14.30 -7.75
C ARG A 53 -26.90 12.93 -7.06
N ASP A 54 -28.05 12.30 -7.15
CA ASP A 54 -28.31 11.00 -6.52
C ASP A 54 -27.63 9.88 -7.29
N THR A 55 -27.62 9.95 -8.63
CA THR A 55 -26.88 9.00 -9.48
C THR A 55 -25.39 9.15 -9.28
N GLU A 56 -24.84 10.38 -9.24
CA GLU A 56 -23.43 10.62 -8.95
C GLU A 56 -23.01 9.99 -7.61
N LYS A 57 -23.79 10.22 -6.56
CA LYS A 57 -23.56 9.66 -5.25
C LYS A 57 -23.54 8.13 -5.26
N LYS A 58 -24.51 7.49 -5.88
CA LYS A 58 -24.59 6.02 -6.01
C LYS A 58 -23.40 5.45 -6.77
N VAL A 59 -22.98 6.11 -7.85
CA VAL A 59 -21.80 5.67 -8.63
C VAL A 59 -20.54 5.71 -7.78
N LEU A 60 -20.31 6.80 -7.04
CA LEU A 60 -19.12 6.91 -6.18
C LEU A 60 -19.17 5.91 -5.00
N GLU A 61 -20.34 5.72 -4.38
CA GLU A 61 -20.55 4.72 -3.32
C GLU A 61 -20.35 3.28 -3.84
N SER A 62 -20.63 3.03 -5.14
CA SER A 62 -20.33 1.74 -5.78
C SER A 62 -18.82 1.44 -5.86
N GLY A 63 -17.96 2.41 -5.53
CA GLY A 63 -16.48 2.28 -5.57
C GLY A 63 -15.89 2.52 -6.95
N ALA A 64 -16.61 3.15 -7.86
CA ALA A 64 -16.06 3.65 -9.10
C ALA A 64 -15.02 4.75 -8.82
N TRP A 65 -13.97 4.81 -9.64
CA TRP A 65 -12.92 5.81 -9.51
C TRP A 65 -13.34 7.17 -10.07
N ASP A 66 -14.21 7.14 -11.09
CA ASP A 66 -14.79 8.33 -11.71
C ASP A 66 -16.04 7.93 -12.51
N PHE A 67 -16.79 8.93 -12.99
CA PHE A 67 -17.92 8.71 -13.88
C PHE A 67 -17.96 9.78 -15.00
N VAL A 68 -18.63 9.46 -16.11
CA VAL A 68 -18.80 10.34 -17.25
C VAL A 68 -20.27 10.28 -17.68
N PRO A 69 -21.01 11.42 -17.65
CA PRO A 69 -22.36 11.48 -18.14
C PRO A 69 -22.40 11.40 -19.67
N LYS A 70 -23.41 10.76 -20.22
CA LYS A 70 -23.75 10.77 -21.65
C LYS A 70 -24.66 11.97 -21.96
N PRO A 71 -24.55 12.61 -23.16
CA PRO A 71 -23.54 12.38 -24.19
C PRO A 71 -22.17 12.91 -23.75
N TYR A 72 -21.11 12.19 -24.10
CA TYR A 72 -19.75 12.54 -23.69
C TYR A 72 -18.87 12.98 -24.87
N ASP A 73 -17.96 13.89 -24.58
CA ASP A 73 -16.88 14.26 -25.49
C ASP A 73 -15.67 13.31 -25.29
N ALA A 74 -15.11 12.86 -26.41
CA ALA A 74 -13.94 11.99 -26.41
C ALA A 74 -12.73 12.61 -25.69
N GLU A 75 -12.56 13.93 -25.76
CA GLU A 75 -11.48 14.63 -25.05
C GLU A 75 -11.69 14.63 -23.54
N ILE A 76 -12.94 14.77 -23.07
CA ILE A 76 -13.28 14.68 -21.64
C ILE A 76 -12.97 13.27 -21.12
N ILE A 77 -13.35 12.23 -21.86
CA ILE A 77 -13.02 10.85 -21.47
C ILE A 77 -11.51 10.66 -21.36
N LYS A 78 -10.74 11.12 -22.36
CA LYS A 78 -9.28 11.02 -22.33
C LYS A 78 -8.66 11.72 -21.12
N LEU A 79 -9.15 12.90 -20.77
CA LEU A 79 -8.69 13.64 -19.58
C LEU A 79 -8.98 12.89 -18.29
N ARG A 80 -10.19 12.38 -18.12
CA ARG A 80 -10.58 11.60 -16.94
C ARG A 80 -9.78 10.30 -16.84
N LEU A 81 -9.59 9.59 -17.95
CA LEU A 81 -8.73 8.41 -18.01
C LEU A 81 -7.30 8.73 -17.58
N LYS A 82 -6.69 9.80 -18.08
CA LYS A 82 -5.35 10.23 -17.65
C LYS A 82 -5.30 10.49 -16.14
N ASN A 83 -6.29 11.17 -15.59
CA ASN A 83 -6.35 11.48 -14.15
C ASN A 83 -6.49 10.21 -13.30
N VAL A 84 -7.32 9.27 -13.74
CA VAL A 84 -7.51 7.98 -13.03
C VAL A 84 -6.23 7.14 -13.09
N ILE A 85 -5.55 7.09 -14.26
CA ILE A 85 -4.25 6.42 -14.39
C ILE A 85 -3.22 7.05 -13.43
N ALA A 86 -3.10 8.37 -13.44
CA ALA A 86 -2.14 9.06 -12.58
C ALA A 86 -2.39 8.77 -11.10
N ARG A 87 -3.65 8.78 -10.65
CA ARG A 87 -4.03 8.43 -9.27
C ARG A 87 -3.69 6.98 -8.94
N SER A 88 -3.96 6.03 -9.83
CA SER A 88 -3.64 4.61 -9.61
C SER A 88 -2.14 4.37 -9.53
N GLN A 89 -1.34 5.04 -10.35
CA GLN A 89 0.12 4.97 -10.28
C GLN A 89 0.67 5.53 -8.97
N VAL A 90 0.15 6.67 -8.50
CA VAL A 90 0.55 7.24 -7.20
C VAL A 90 0.18 6.30 -6.05
N SER A 91 -1.00 5.68 -6.09
CA SER A 91 -1.42 4.69 -5.08
C SER A 91 -0.50 3.48 -5.05
N LEU A 92 -0.19 2.92 -6.23
CA LEU A 92 0.72 1.78 -6.36
C LEU A 92 2.13 2.12 -5.86
N LEU A 93 2.66 3.30 -6.21
CA LEU A 93 3.97 3.74 -5.74
C LEU A 93 4.00 3.90 -4.21
N LYS A 94 2.92 4.41 -3.60
CA LYS A 94 2.81 4.49 -2.14
C LYS A 94 2.81 3.11 -1.49
N GLU A 95 2.08 2.16 -2.07
CA GLU A 95 2.00 0.79 -1.57
C GLU A 95 3.36 0.08 -1.69
N LEU A 96 4.02 0.19 -2.85
CA LEU A 96 5.38 -0.32 -3.05
C LEU A 96 6.37 0.31 -2.07
N ASN A 97 6.29 1.62 -1.86
CA ASN A 97 7.14 2.32 -0.90
C ASN A 97 6.90 1.83 0.54
N ASN A 98 5.65 1.57 0.91
CA ASN A 98 5.33 1.01 2.21
C ASN A 98 5.89 -0.41 2.38
N VAL A 99 5.67 -1.30 1.42
CA VAL A 99 6.20 -2.68 1.45
C VAL A 99 7.73 -2.71 1.51
N MET A 100 8.40 -1.81 0.78
CA MET A 100 9.87 -1.74 0.77
C MET A 100 10.47 -1.13 2.03
N ASN A 101 9.78 -0.17 2.64
CA ASN A 101 10.33 0.64 3.72
C ASN A 101 9.89 0.19 5.12
N TYR A 102 8.81 -0.56 5.24
CA TYR A 102 8.28 -0.97 6.54
C TYR A 102 8.15 -2.49 6.63
N ASP A 103 8.38 -3.02 7.83
CA ASP A 103 8.10 -4.42 8.15
C ASP A 103 6.58 -4.63 8.25
N PRO A 104 5.99 -5.58 7.51
CA PRO A 104 4.53 -5.72 7.42
C PRO A 104 3.89 -6.18 8.73
N LEU A 105 4.63 -6.81 9.64
CA LEU A 105 4.12 -7.28 10.92
C LEU A 105 4.16 -6.20 11.99
N THR A 106 5.27 -5.49 12.09
CA THR A 106 5.56 -4.56 13.19
C THR A 106 5.38 -3.09 12.82
N GLU A 107 5.24 -2.77 11.52
CA GLU A 107 5.04 -1.42 10.98
C GLU A 107 6.15 -0.41 11.34
N ILE A 108 7.32 -0.90 11.74
CA ILE A 108 8.54 -0.10 11.88
C ILE A 108 9.40 -0.25 10.62
N TYR A 109 10.49 0.49 10.51
CA TYR A 109 11.33 0.39 9.32
C TYR A 109 11.80 -1.04 9.06
N SER A 110 11.77 -1.42 7.78
CA SER A 110 12.44 -2.61 7.29
C SER A 110 13.96 -2.47 7.44
N LYS A 111 14.69 -3.57 7.38
CA LYS A 111 16.16 -3.59 7.42
C LYS A 111 16.78 -2.55 6.48
N ASN A 112 16.37 -2.54 5.22
CA ASN A 112 16.94 -1.65 4.21
C ASN A 112 16.65 -0.18 4.53
N LYS A 113 15.43 0.14 4.92
CA LYS A 113 15.05 1.50 5.29
C LYS A 113 15.77 1.96 6.55
N PHE A 114 15.89 1.10 7.56
CA PHE A 114 16.60 1.39 8.78
C PHE A 114 18.06 1.80 8.51
N PHE A 115 18.81 0.99 7.76
CA PHE A 115 20.20 1.32 7.44
C PHE A 115 20.35 2.56 6.55
N SER A 116 19.43 2.77 5.60
CA SER A 116 19.46 3.99 4.78
C SER A 116 19.15 5.23 5.59
N ALA A 117 18.19 5.18 6.52
CA ALA A 117 17.87 6.27 7.43
C ALA A 117 19.01 6.56 8.41
N SER A 118 19.66 5.52 8.95
CA SER A 118 20.84 5.68 9.82
C SER A 118 22.00 6.39 9.10
N LYS A 119 22.25 6.03 7.84
CA LYS A 119 23.27 6.72 7.01
C LYS A 119 22.92 8.18 6.76
N ALA A 120 21.63 8.48 6.53
CA ALA A 120 21.18 9.86 6.36
C ALA A 120 21.39 10.67 7.64
N LEU A 121 21.02 10.12 8.81
CA LEU A 121 21.25 10.77 10.11
C LEU A 121 22.73 11.09 10.37
N LEU A 122 23.63 10.19 10.04
CA LEU A 122 25.08 10.43 10.15
C LEU A 122 25.52 11.59 9.25
N LYS A 123 25.03 11.62 8.02
CA LYS A 123 25.38 12.68 7.05
C LYS A 123 24.85 14.04 7.47
N ASP A 124 23.63 14.08 8.00
CA ASP A 124 22.93 15.33 8.36
C ASP A 124 23.37 15.86 9.73
N ASN A 125 24.11 15.07 10.53
CA ASN A 125 24.58 15.44 11.86
C ASN A 125 26.06 15.03 12.06
N PRO A 126 27.01 15.65 11.33
CA PRO A 126 28.42 15.24 11.34
C PRO A 126 29.10 15.42 12.71
N ASP A 127 28.60 16.32 13.53
CA ASP A 127 29.17 16.66 14.86
C ASP A 127 28.62 15.79 16.00
N LYS A 128 27.62 14.93 15.71
CA LYS A 128 27.01 14.06 16.73
C LYS A 128 27.61 12.66 16.67
N GLN A 129 27.81 12.07 17.84
CA GLN A 129 28.15 10.65 17.95
C GLN A 129 26.86 9.82 18.04
N PHE A 130 26.85 8.66 17.38
CA PHE A 130 25.71 7.78 17.35
C PHE A 130 26.09 6.37 17.81
N ALA A 131 25.19 5.74 18.55
CA ALA A 131 25.27 4.33 18.92
C ALA A 131 24.29 3.52 18.09
N PHE A 132 24.73 2.35 17.67
CA PHE A 132 23.88 1.30 17.11
C PHE A 132 23.61 0.27 18.20
N LEU A 133 22.34 0.12 18.57
CA LEU A 133 21.86 -0.88 19.52
C LEU A 133 21.18 -2.00 18.72
N ARG A 134 21.65 -3.22 18.91
CA ARG A 134 21.03 -4.42 18.40
C ARG A 134 20.29 -5.11 19.54
N LEU A 135 18.99 -5.31 19.37
CA LEU A 135 18.13 -6.01 20.33
C LEU A 135 17.69 -7.33 19.69
N ASP A 136 17.83 -8.41 20.44
CA ASP A 136 17.48 -9.76 20.04
C ASP A 136 16.53 -10.36 21.08
N ILE A 137 15.48 -11.08 20.66
CA ILE A 137 14.57 -11.75 21.61
C ILE A 137 15.14 -13.13 21.91
N ASP A 138 15.69 -13.28 23.11
CA ASP A 138 16.28 -14.55 23.53
C ASP A 138 15.28 -15.70 23.40
N ARG A 139 15.75 -16.78 22.77
CA ARG A 139 14.99 -18.02 22.59
C ARG A 139 13.64 -17.84 21.87
N PHE A 140 13.51 -16.87 20.98
CA PHE A 140 12.25 -16.59 20.26
C PHE A 140 11.67 -17.83 19.58
N LYS A 141 12.52 -18.70 19.01
CA LYS A 141 12.08 -19.96 18.42
C LYS A 141 11.38 -20.89 19.40
N LEU A 142 11.83 -20.94 20.67
CA LEU A 142 11.18 -21.72 21.73
C LEU A 142 9.83 -21.11 22.10
N ILE A 143 9.74 -19.78 22.17
CA ILE A 143 8.46 -19.08 22.42
C ILE A 143 7.43 -19.48 21.35
N ASN A 144 7.81 -19.46 20.07
CA ASN A 144 6.92 -19.90 18.98
C ASN A 144 6.54 -21.38 19.10
N SER A 145 7.47 -22.24 19.53
CA SER A 145 7.21 -23.68 19.68
C SER A 145 6.23 -23.98 20.82
N PHE A 146 6.32 -23.26 21.94
CA PHE A 146 5.47 -23.48 23.11
C PHE A 146 4.13 -22.77 23.05
N PHE A 147 4.09 -21.53 22.50
CA PHE A 147 2.91 -20.67 22.56
C PHE A 147 2.28 -20.40 21.18
N GLY A 148 2.88 -20.93 20.12
CA GLY A 148 2.44 -20.73 18.74
C GLY A 148 2.92 -19.41 18.13
N THR A 149 2.94 -19.37 16.80
CA THR A 149 3.42 -18.21 16.00
C THR A 149 2.60 -16.95 16.26
N ALA A 150 1.29 -17.08 16.49
CA ALA A 150 0.42 -15.94 16.80
C ALA A 150 0.81 -15.22 18.12
N TYR A 151 1.37 -15.96 19.08
CA TYR A 151 1.91 -15.35 20.30
C TYR A 151 3.22 -14.62 20.01
N GLY A 152 4.13 -15.24 19.25
CA GLY A 152 5.37 -14.60 18.83
C GLY A 152 5.14 -13.31 18.04
N ASP A 153 4.14 -13.29 17.15
CA ASP A 153 3.76 -12.09 16.40
C ASP A 153 3.29 -10.96 17.33
N ARG A 154 2.49 -11.28 18.34
CA ARG A 154 2.08 -10.29 19.37
C ARG A 154 3.28 -9.75 20.16
N LEU A 155 4.23 -10.62 20.52
CA LEU A 155 5.45 -10.22 21.19
C LEU A 155 6.29 -9.26 20.33
N LEU A 156 6.50 -9.60 19.05
CA LEU A 156 7.22 -8.74 18.10
C LEU A 156 6.55 -7.36 17.96
N LYS A 157 5.23 -7.32 17.82
CA LYS A 157 4.46 -6.06 17.81
C LYS A 157 4.61 -5.26 19.10
N HIS A 158 4.65 -5.95 20.24
CA HIS A 158 4.84 -5.30 21.54
C HIS A 158 6.22 -4.67 21.64
N VAL A 159 7.28 -5.39 21.28
CA VAL A 159 8.66 -4.87 21.27
C VAL A 159 8.77 -3.67 20.33
N ALA A 160 8.24 -3.77 19.11
CA ALA A 160 8.23 -2.66 18.17
C ALA A 160 7.52 -1.41 18.71
N LYS A 161 6.39 -1.60 19.41
CA LYS A 161 5.67 -0.50 20.09
C LYS A 161 6.54 0.16 21.15
N ARG A 162 7.22 -0.62 21.98
CA ARG A 162 8.11 -0.09 23.03
C ARG A 162 9.28 0.70 22.44
N ILE A 163 9.89 0.18 21.37
CA ILE A 163 10.96 0.89 20.65
C ILE A 163 10.44 2.22 20.06
N ARG A 164 9.26 2.19 19.44
CA ARG A 164 8.62 3.40 18.91
C ARG A 164 8.33 4.44 19.99
N ASP A 165 7.88 4.02 21.16
CA ASP A 165 7.59 4.92 22.26
C ASP A 165 8.87 5.53 22.82
N PHE A 166 9.95 4.77 22.95
CA PHE A 166 11.29 5.27 23.29
C PHE A 166 11.78 6.31 22.26
N ALA A 167 11.65 6.01 20.98
CA ALA A 167 12.12 6.90 19.92
C ALA A 167 11.39 8.25 19.86
N LYS A 168 10.16 8.34 20.38
CA LYS A 168 9.43 9.63 20.50
C LYS A 168 10.07 10.59 21.50
N THR A 169 10.83 10.08 22.47
CA THR A 169 11.49 10.88 23.50
C THR A 169 12.92 11.23 23.15
N THR A 170 13.42 10.75 22.00
CA THR A 170 14.81 10.90 21.59
C THR A 170 14.88 11.56 20.21
N GLU A 171 15.50 12.73 20.13
CA GLU A 171 15.74 13.40 18.85
C GLU A 171 16.77 12.64 18.01
N CYS A 172 16.68 12.76 16.69
CA CYS A 172 17.62 12.15 15.74
C CYS A 172 17.77 10.62 15.90
N CYS A 173 16.69 9.92 16.26
CA CYS A 173 16.68 8.48 16.45
C CYS A 173 16.00 7.79 15.26
N THR A 174 16.53 6.65 14.82
CA THR A 174 15.84 5.76 13.88
C THR A 174 15.88 4.33 14.38
N PHE A 175 14.88 3.53 14.00
CA PHE A 175 14.74 2.16 14.46
C PHE A 175 14.05 1.30 13.39
N GLY A 176 14.32 0.01 13.42
CA GLY A 176 13.75 -0.94 12.46
C GLY A 176 13.90 -2.39 12.88
N ARG A 177 13.18 -3.27 12.18
CA ARG A 177 13.34 -4.71 12.31
C ARG A 177 14.38 -5.18 11.29
N ILE A 178 15.47 -5.78 11.80
CA ILE A 178 16.63 -6.16 10.99
C ILE A 178 16.52 -7.60 10.51
N ASP A 179 15.95 -8.46 11.33
CA ASP A 179 15.76 -9.89 11.04
C ASP A 179 14.52 -10.39 11.81
N ALA A 180 14.25 -11.68 11.79
CA ALA A 180 13.06 -12.34 12.33
C ALA A 180 12.65 -11.85 13.73
N ASP A 181 13.59 -11.80 14.65
CA ASP A 181 13.41 -11.38 16.06
C ASP A 181 14.42 -10.32 16.49
N VAL A 182 15.13 -9.73 15.52
CA VAL A 182 16.19 -8.75 15.74
C VAL A 182 15.72 -7.36 15.37
N PHE A 183 15.90 -6.41 16.30
CA PHE A 183 15.61 -5.00 16.12
C PHE A 183 16.89 -4.18 16.18
N GLY A 184 16.91 -3.07 15.44
CA GLY A 184 17.97 -2.09 15.49
C GLY A 184 17.44 -0.75 15.95
N ILE A 185 18.20 -0.06 16.80
CA ILE A 185 17.99 1.35 17.15
C ILE A 185 19.28 2.07 16.86
N PHE A 186 19.18 3.18 16.18
CA PHE A 186 20.30 4.08 15.92
C PHE A 186 19.98 5.44 16.53
N THR A 187 20.75 5.85 17.52
CA THR A 187 20.44 6.99 18.40
C THR A 187 21.70 7.76 18.75
N PRO A 188 21.65 9.09 18.91
CA PRO A 188 22.77 9.82 19.43
C PRO A 188 23.07 9.38 20.87
N TYR A 189 24.35 9.43 21.23
CA TYR A 189 24.78 9.23 22.62
C TYR A 189 25.78 10.32 22.99
N GLN A 190 25.81 10.66 24.25
CA GLN A 190 26.78 11.55 24.87
C GLN A 190 27.84 10.73 25.61
#